data_6827808d75e07076c53f78ddb7577116
#
_entry.id   6827808d75e07076c53f78ddb7577116
#
_cell.length_a   1.000
_cell.length_b   1.000
_cell.length_c   1.000
_cell.angle_alpha   90.00
_cell.angle_beta   90.00
_cell.angle_gamma   90.00
#
_symmetry.space_group_name_H-M   'P 1'
#
loop_
_entity.id
_entity.type
_entity.pdbx_description
1 polymer ?
#
loop_
_entity_poly.entity_id
_entity_poly.type
_entity_poly.pdbx_seq_one_letter_code
_entity_poly.pdbx_strand_id
1 'polypeptide(L)'
;MFRTCIRVDGWTQIDNDSYYFGDDGIVRTGWQEIDGRKYYLGDSGKLTVGLCRIDGKSYYFDTTGVMGTGWQNANGVPYYFSETGEAMPGWQQIEGSRYYFKETGEALVGLHTLDDKLFYFAETGKSMSGWQTVAGKQYYFTEAGAVTGVQTIDGVVCRFEEDGAAKTGWYEENGSKYYLAEKGTPAIGKHKVGGNWYYFDSDGKMATGWINANGETHYCQKNGVMVCCAY
;
A
#
# COMPACT_ATOMS: atom_id res chain seq x y z
N MET A 1 23.65 -51.78 -37.48
CA MET A 1 23.05 -51.71 -36.13
C MET A 1 22.02 -50.58 -36.21
N PHE A 2 20.74 -50.90 -36.44
CA PHE A 2 19.68 -49.89 -36.53
C PHE A 2 19.39 -49.38 -35.11
N ARG A 3 19.71 -48.10 -34.83
CA ARG A 3 19.21 -47.46 -33.63
C ARG A 3 17.71 -47.27 -33.79
N THR A 4 16.95 -48.04 -33.03
CA THR A 4 15.49 -47.83 -32.93
C THR A 4 15.26 -46.45 -32.33
N CYS A 5 14.80 -45.49 -33.11
CA CYS A 5 14.28 -44.23 -32.56
C CYS A 5 13.03 -44.55 -31.75
N ILE A 6 13.08 -44.37 -30.44
CA ILE A 6 11.91 -44.50 -29.59
C ILE A 6 11.10 -43.22 -29.85
N ARG A 7 9.85 -43.34 -30.35
CA ARG A 7 8.91 -42.25 -30.46
C ARG A 7 8.52 -41.85 -29.05
N VAL A 8 8.66 -40.57 -28.76
CA VAL A 8 8.24 -39.94 -27.50
C VAL A 8 6.98 -39.12 -27.78
N ASP A 9 5.96 -39.25 -26.93
CA ASP A 9 4.74 -38.47 -26.94
C ASP A 9 4.45 -37.98 -25.50
N GLY A 10 3.67 -36.91 -25.39
CA GLY A 10 3.34 -36.30 -24.10
C GLY A 10 4.49 -35.58 -23.41
N TRP A 11 4.37 -35.44 -22.10
CA TRP A 11 5.35 -34.75 -21.26
C TRP A 11 6.63 -35.58 -21.13
N THR A 12 7.76 -34.96 -21.41
CA THR A 12 9.07 -35.59 -21.35
C THR A 12 10.09 -34.64 -20.72
N GLN A 13 10.91 -35.17 -19.82
CA GLN A 13 12.02 -34.42 -19.22
C GLN A 13 13.32 -34.73 -19.96
N ILE A 14 14.03 -33.70 -20.39
CA ILE A 14 15.34 -33.79 -21.04
C ILE A 14 16.25 -32.75 -20.33
N ASP A 15 17.37 -33.23 -19.77
CA ASP A 15 18.39 -32.39 -19.10
C ASP A 15 17.78 -31.41 -18.03
N ASN A 16 16.83 -31.88 -17.22
CA ASN A 16 16.10 -31.19 -16.21
C ASN A 16 15.03 -30.16 -16.72
N ASP A 17 14.88 -30.04 -18.03
CA ASP A 17 13.83 -29.23 -18.64
C ASP A 17 12.67 -30.10 -19.12
N SER A 18 11.44 -29.57 -19.00
CA SER A 18 10.23 -30.27 -19.45
C SER A 18 9.83 -29.83 -20.85
N TYR A 19 9.43 -30.76 -21.66
CA TYR A 19 8.96 -30.61 -23.04
C TYR A 19 7.66 -31.38 -23.23
N TYR A 20 6.87 -30.96 -24.23
CA TYR A 20 5.67 -31.69 -24.62
C TYR A 20 5.77 -32.10 -26.09
N PHE A 21 5.65 -33.37 -26.37
CA PHE A 21 5.66 -33.95 -27.71
C PHE A 21 4.23 -34.32 -28.11
N GLY A 22 3.88 -34.01 -29.34
CA GLY A 22 2.62 -34.44 -29.90
C GLY A 22 2.65 -35.92 -30.31
N ASP A 23 1.49 -36.46 -30.68
CA ASP A 23 1.35 -37.82 -31.19
C ASP A 23 2.18 -38.12 -32.45
N ASP A 24 2.62 -37.06 -33.14
CA ASP A 24 3.55 -37.12 -34.26
C ASP A 24 5.03 -37.23 -33.86
N GLY A 25 5.31 -37.14 -32.55
CA GLY A 25 6.66 -37.14 -31.96
C GLY A 25 7.41 -35.82 -32.15
N ILE A 26 6.72 -34.73 -32.50
CA ILE A 26 7.30 -33.39 -32.67
C ILE A 26 7.07 -32.58 -31.38
N VAL A 27 8.15 -31.90 -30.92
CA VAL A 27 8.08 -31.01 -29.78
C VAL A 27 7.11 -29.83 -30.07
N ARG A 28 6.24 -29.55 -29.15
CA ARG A 28 5.32 -28.42 -29.24
C ARG A 28 5.99 -27.13 -28.74
N THR A 29 5.55 -26.01 -29.29
CA THR A 29 5.99 -24.65 -28.92
C THR A 29 4.77 -23.73 -28.81
N GLY A 30 4.94 -22.57 -28.16
CA GLY A 30 3.85 -21.61 -27.95
C GLY A 30 2.79 -22.07 -26.97
N TRP A 31 1.60 -21.51 -27.09
CA TRP A 31 0.47 -21.84 -26.23
C TRP A 31 -0.05 -23.26 -26.51
N GLN A 32 -0.22 -24.04 -25.45
CA GLN A 32 -0.80 -25.37 -25.49
C GLN A 32 -1.90 -25.51 -24.44
N GLU A 33 -2.97 -26.20 -24.81
CA GLU A 33 -3.99 -26.64 -23.87
C GLU A 33 -3.94 -28.16 -23.76
N ILE A 34 -3.59 -28.66 -22.59
CA ILE A 34 -3.36 -30.09 -22.33
C ILE A 34 -4.17 -30.43 -21.09
N ASP A 35 -5.09 -31.41 -21.20
CA ASP A 35 -5.99 -31.83 -20.13
C ASP A 35 -6.76 -30.66 -19.47
N GLY A 36 -7.22 -29.69 -20.30
CA GLY A 36 -7.98 -28.52 -19.86
C GLY A 36 -7.14 -27.47 -19.10
N ARG A 37 -5.81 -27.58 -19.12
CA ARG A 37 -4.87 -26.63 -18.52
C ARG A 37 -4.05 -25.95 -19.58
N LYS A 38 -3.75 -24.67 -19.40
CA LYS A 38 -2.94 -23.88 -20.34
C LYS A 38 -1.48 -23.83 -19.89
N TYR A 39 -0.61 -24.03 -20.87
CA TYR A 39 0.85 -24.01 -20.74
C TYR A 39 1.44 -23.12 -21.84
N TYR A 40 2.65 -22.65 -21.64
CA TYR A 40 3.44 -22.02 -22.69
C TYR A 40 4.79 -22.69 -22.81
N LEU A 41 5.08 -23.14 -24.02
CA LEU A 41 6.36 -23.75 -24.38
C LEU A 41 7.14 -22.73 -25.21
N GLY A 42 8.32 -22.33 -24.76
CA GLY A 42 9.16 -21.37 -25.47
C GLY A 42 9.54 -21.84 -26.89
N ASP A 43 10.24 -21.02 -27.64
CA ASP A 43 10.67 -21.33 -29.03
C ASP A 43 11.51 -22.61 -29.12
N SER A 44 12.24 -22.95 -28.07
CA SER A 44 12.98 -24.22 -27.96
C SER A 44 12.12 -25.41 -27.56
N GLY A 45 10.83 -25.24 -27.31
CA GLY A 45 9.91 -26.23 -26.75
C GLY A 45 9.99 -26.43 -25.24
N LYS A 46 10.85 -25.67 -24.55
CA LYS A 46 10.99 -25.74 -23.09
C LYS A 46 9.77 -25.16 -22.38
N LEU A 47 9.26 -25.86 -21.35
CA LEU A 47 8.17 -25.42 -20.51
C LEU A 47 8.53 -24.12 -19.78
N THR A 48 7.65 -23.14 -19.88
CA THR A 48 7.76 -21.88 -19.14
C THR A 48 7.19 -22.01 -17.73
N VAL A 49 7.92 -21.52 -16.73
CA VAL A 49 7.50 -21.43 -15.32
C VAL A 49 7.81 -20.04 -14.76
N GLY A 50 7.06 -19.61 -13.74
CA GLY A 50 7.23 -18.31 -13.13
C GLY A 50 6.61 -17.16 -13.93
N LEU A 51 7.07 -15.94 -13.65
CA LEU A 51 6.63 -14.72 -14.36
C LEU A 51 7.34 -14.64 -15.72
N CYS A 52 6.58 -14.38 -16.77
CA CYS A 52 7.12 -14.18 -18.10
C CYS A 52 6.31 -13.17 -18.90
N ARG A 53 6.88 -12.68 -20.00
CA ARG A 53 6.22 -11.78 -20.93
C ARG A 53 6.10 -12.45 -22.30
N ILE A 54 4.86 -12.56 -22.79
CA ILE A 54 4.52 -13.17 -24.06
C ILE A 54 3.69 -12.15 -24.85
N ASP A 55 4.11 -11.82 -26.06
CA ASP A 55 3.45 -10.84 -26.96
C ASP A 55 3.11 -9.51 -26.26
N GLY A 56 4.05 -9.02 -25.41
CA GLY A 56 3.91 -7.76 -24.69
C GLY A 56 3.05 -7.82 -23.43
N LYS A 57 2.41 -8.93 -23.10
CA LYS A 57 1.60 -9.15 -21.90
C LYS A 57 2.32 -10.01 -20.87
N SER A 58 2.08 -9.75 -19.59
CA SER A 58 2.68 -10.51 -18.49
C SER A 58 1.75 -11.65 -18.05
N TYR A 59 2.35 -12.80 -17.80
CA TYR A 59 1.70 -14.05 -17.35
C TYR A 59 2.48 -14.65 -16.20
N TYR A 60 1.81 -15.52 -15.45
CA TYR A 60 2.43 -16.35 -14.43
C TYR A 60 2.13 -17.83 -14.70
N PHE A 61 3.14 -18.66 -14.60
CA PHE A 61 3.00 -20.12 -14.64
C PHE A 61 3.53 -20.69 -13.34
N ASP A 62 2.80 -21.59 -12.73
CA ASP A 62 3.23 -22.24 -11.50
C ASP A 62 4.47 -23.15 -11.72
N THR A 63 4.94 -23.79 -10.67
CA THR A 63 6.11 -24.69 -10.75
C THR A 63 5.89 -25.93 -11.61
N THR A 64 4.64 -26.24 -11.97
CA THR A 64 4.26 -27.30 -12.90
C THR A 64 4.04 -26.80 -14.32
N GLY A 65 4.20 -25.48 -14.55
CA GLY A 65 3.99 -24.79 -15.82
C GLY A 65 2.53 -24.50 -16.15
N VAL A 66 1.60 -24.70 -15.22
CA VAL A 66 0.19 -24.34 -15.43
C VAL A 66 0.01 -22.83 -15.31
N MET A 67 -0.66 -22.23 -16.29
CA MET A 67 -0.98 -20.81 -16.30
C MET A 67 -1.84 -20.43 -15.08
N GLY A 68 -1.36 -19.47 -14.29
CA GLY A 68 -2.08 -18.92 -13.15
C GLY A 68 -3.13 -17.89 -13.56
N THR A 69 -4.27 -17.89 -12.86
CA THR A 69 -5.33 -16.88 -12.94
C THR A 69 -5.71 -16.41 -11.54
N GLY A 70 -6.37 -15.26 -11.42
CA GLY A 70 -6.70 -14.69 -10.12
C GLY A 70 -5.47 -14.34 -9.30
N TRP A 71 -5.57 -14.46 -7.98
CA TRP A 71 -4.47 -14.20 -7.07
C TRP A 71 -3.39 -15.26 -7.16
N GLN A 72 -2.15 -14.81 -7.34
CA GLN A 72 -0.93 -15.62 -7.33
C GLN A 72 0.06 -15.02 -6.32
N ASN A 73 0.89 -15.85 -5.71
CA ASN A 73 1.99 -15.40 -4.87
C ASN A 73 3.30 -15.91 -5.44
N ALA A 74 4.18 -14.98 -5.80
CA ALA A 74 5.53 -15.32 -6.24
C ALA A 74 6.54 -14.69 -5.27
N ASN A 75 7.26 -15.53 -4.53
CA ASN A 75 8.29 -15.12 -3.56
C ASN A 75 7.78 -14.13 -2.48
N GLY A 76 6.54 -14.32 -1.99
CA GLY A 76 5.93 -13.46 -0.98
C GLY A 76 5.27 -12.19 -1.53
N VAL A 77 5.35 -11.96 -2.83
CA VAL A 77 4.73 -10.81 -3.50
C VAL A 77 3.38 -11.20 -4.10
N PRO A 78 2.27 -10.46 -3.82
CA PRO A 78 0.98 -10.75 -4.41
C PRO A 78 0.89 -10.22 -5.85
N TYR A 79 0.33 -11.06 -6.74
CA TYR A 79 0.02 -10.76 -8.14
C TYR A 79 -1.43 -11.06 -8.44
N TYR A 80 -1.98 -10.40 -9.44
CA TYR A 80 -3.32 -10.72 -9.92
C TYR A 80 -3.37 -10.79 -11.45
N PHE A 81 -3.98 -11.87 -11.94
CA PHE A 81 -4.14 -12.16 -13.36
C PHE A 81 -5.62 -12.36 -13.69
N SER A 82 -6.03 -11.93 -14.87
CA SER A 82 -7.39 -12.13 -15.38
C SER A 82 -7.73 -13.61 -15.56
N GLU A 83 -8.96 -13.92 -15.88
CA GLU A 83 -9.37 -15.30 -16.26
C GLU A 83 -8.65 -15.81 -17.51
N THR A 84 -8.15 -14.91 -18.35
CA THR A 84 -7.31 -15.27 -19.52
C THR A 84 -5.84 -15.41 -19.17
N GLY A 85 -5.44 -15.20 -17.91
CA GLY A 85 -4.08 -15.30 -17.40
C GLY A 85 -3.23 -14.04 -17.59
N GLU A 86 -3.77 -12.98 -18.19
CA GLU A 86 -3.04 -11.74 -18.42
C GLU A 86 -2.99 -10.88 -17.16
N ALA A 87 -1.85 -10.26 -16.87
CA ALA A 87 -1.75 -9.25 -15.82
C ALA A 87 -2.74 -8.11 -16.04
N MET A 88 -3.30 -7.58 -14.97
CA MET A 88 -4.27 -6.49 -14.99
C MET A 88 -3.65 -5.24 -14.35
N PRO A 89 -2.86 -4.43 -15.09
CA PRO A 89 -2.19 -3.26 -14.51
C PRO A 89 -3.16 -2.13 -14.16
N GLY A 90 -2.67 -1.18 -13.33
CA GLY A 90 -3.41 -0.03 -12.88
C GLY A 90 -4.38 -0.35 -11.74
N TRP A 91 -5.35 0.55 -11.56
CA TRP A 91 -6.38 0.40 -10.53
C TRP A 91 -7.36 -0.71 -10.86
N GLN A 92 -7.56 -1.64 -9.91
CA GLN A 92 -8.52 -2.73 -10.01
C GLN A 92 -9.38 -2.80 -8.76
N GLN A 93 -10.64 -3.19 -8.94
CA GLN A 93 -11.54 -3.50 -7.84
C GLN A 93 -11.82 -4.99 -7.84
N ILE A 94 -11.39 -5.67 -6.79
CA ILE A 94 -11.48 -7.12 -6.66
C ILE A 94 -12.15 -7.42 -5.32
N GLU A 95 -13.26 -8.15 -5.35
CA GLU A 95 -14.03 -8.55 -4.15
C GLU A 95 -14.33 -7.36 -3.21
N GLY A 96 -14.72 -6.20 -3.80
CA GLY A 96 -15.07 -4.99 -3.05
C GLY A 96 -13.90 -4.24 -2.45
N SER A 97 -12.66 -4.65 -2.71
CA SER A 97 -11.44 -3.97 -2.29
C SER A 97 -10.68 -3.40 -3.49
N ARG A 98 -10.00 -2.28 -3.28
CA ARG A 98 -9.27 -1.57 -4.33
C ARG A 98 -7.79 -1.89 -4.25
N TYR A 99 -7.15 -2.11 -5.41
CA TYR A 99 -5.74 -2.46 -5.57
C TYR A 99 -5.13 -1.65 -6.71
N TYR A 100 -3.82 -1.54 -6.71
CA TYR A 100 -3.08 -1.02 -7.85
C TYR A 100 -1.97 -2.00 -8.23
N PHE A 101 -1.94 -2.39 -9.51
CA PHE A 101 -0.98 -3.34 -10.02
C PHE A 101 -0.03 -2.69 -11.02
N LYS A 102 1.23 -3.13 -10.98
CA LYS A 102 2.23 -2.82 -12.00
C LYS A 102 1.92 -3.56 -13.31
N GLU A 103 2.63 -3.20 -14.40
CA GLU A 103 2.54 -3.89 -15.70
C GLU A 103 2.85 -5.40 -15.62
N THR A 104 3.56 -5.81 -14.58
CA THR A 104 3.86 -7.22 -14.31
C THR A 104 2.74 -7.99 -13.64
N GLY A 105 1.66 -7.31 -13.21
CA GLY A 105 0.60 -7.88 -12.37
C GLY A 105 0.90 -7.86 -10.87
N GLU A 106 2.07 -7.34 -10.46
CA GLU A 106 2.46 -7.20 -9.05
C GLU A 106 1.63 -6.13 -8.36
N ALA A 107 1.01 -6.45 -7.23
CA ALA A 107 0.30 -5.48 -6.41
C ALA A 107 1.27 -4.52 -5.71
N LEU A 108 0.94 -3.23 -5.64
CA LEU A 108 1.67 -2.29 -4.80
C LEU A 108 1.43 -2.60 -3.32
N VAL A 109 2.47 -2.47 -2.50
CA VAL A 109 2.43 -2.58 -1.04
C VAL A 109 3.20 -1.43 -0.41
N GLY A 110 2.76 -0.94 0.75
CA GLY A 110 3.38 0.22 1.41
C GLY A 110 2.90 1.57 0.84
N LEU A 111 3.72 2.61 1.01
CA LEU A 111 3.44 3.96 0.52
C LEU A 111 3.88 4.11 -0.94
N HIS A 112 2.99 4.61 -1.79
CA HIS A 112 3.26 4.90 -3.19
C HIS A 112 2.60 6.20 -3.63
N THR A 113 3.30 6.99 -4.42
CA THR A 113 2.74 8.16 -5.09
C THR A 113 2.29 7.77 -6.49
N LEU A 114 1.01 7.97 -6.77
CA LEU A 114 0.38 7.75 -8.06
C LEU A 114 -0.33 9.05 -8.46
N ASP A 115 -0.03 9.60 -9.63
CA ASP A 115 -0.60 10.86 -10.14
C ASP A 115 -0.54 11.99 -9.10
N ASP A 116 0.65 12.20 -8.51
CA ASP A 116 0.95 13.19 -7.46
C ASP A 116 0.14 13.02 -6.15
N LYS A 117 -0.52 11.87 -5.95
CA LYS A 117 -1.25 11.51 -4.75
C LYS A 117 -0.58 10.36 -4.01
N LEU A 118 -0.43 10.51 -2.70
CA LEU A 118 0.14 9.45 -1.85
C LEU A 118 -0.96 8.45 -1.48
N PHE A 119 -0.70 7.18 -1.68
CA PHE A 119 -1.57 6.06 -1.28
C PHE A 119 -0.80 5.11 -0.37
N TYR A 120 -1.55 4.40 0.47
CA TYR A 120 -1.00 3.33 1.29
C TYR A 120 -1.69 2.02 0.98
N PHE A 121 -0.89 1.00 0.72
CA PHE A 121 -1.34 -0.36 0.42
C PHE A 121 -0.87 -1.30 1.53
N ALA A 122 -1.78 -2.11 2.06
CA ALA A 122 -1.44 -3.15 3.02
C ALA A 122 -0.50 -4.21 2.40
N GLU A 123 0.06 -5.11 3.22
CA GLU A 123 0.89 -6.23 2.75
C GLU A 123 0.16 -7.16 1.77
N THR A 124 -1.17 -7.19 1.83
CA THR A 124 -2.04 -7.90 0.89
C THR A 124 -2.21 -7.19 -0.45
N GLY A 125 -1.64 -5.98 -0.63
CA GLY A 125 -1.84 -5.10 -1.78
C GLY A 125 -3.12 -4.26 -1.73
N LYS A 126 -3.98 -4.44 -0.71
CA LYS A 126 -5.23 -3.68 -0.57
C LYS A 126 -4.94 -2.20 -0.28
N SER A 127 -5.55 -1.29 -1.07
CA SER A 127 -5.52 0.15 -0.80
C SER A 127 -6.25 0.47 0.50
N MET A 128 -5.59 1.19 1.40
CA MET A 128 -6.11 1.51 2.72
C MET A 128 -6.75 2.89 2.75
N SER A 129 -7.81 3.04 3.54
CA SER A 129 -8.48 4.30 3.82
C SER A 129 -8.58 4.55 5.32
N GLY A 130 -8.96 5.79 5.70
CA GLY A 130 -9.01 6.22 7.11
C GLY A 130 -7.62 6.45 7.71
N TRP A 131 -7.55 6.47 9.04
CA TRP A 131 -6.31 6.66 9.77
C TRP A 131 -5.38 5.47 9.64
N GLN A 132 -4.13 5.74 9.27
CA GLN A 132 -3.06 4.74 9.18
C GLN A 132 -1.80 5.27 9.86
N THR A 133 -1.11 4.38 10.58
CA THR A 133 0.21 4.66 11.16
C THR A 133 1.28 4.02 10.29
N VAL A 134 2.10 4.84 9.63
CA VAL A 134 3.16 4.35 8.76
C VAL A 134 4.49 4.95 9.19
N ALA A 135 5.46 4.11 9.51
CA ALA A 135 6.78 4.52 10.01
C ALA A 135 6.71 5.53 11.18
N GLY A 136 5.74 5.34 12.10
CA GLY A 136 5.55 6.20 13.28
C GLY A 136 4.87 7.53 13.01
N LYS A 137 4.47 7.83 11.76
CA LYS A 137 3.66 8.99 11.40
C LYS A 137 2.20 8.60 11.19
N GLN A 138 1.28 9.49 11.53
CA GLN A 138 -0.15 9.32 11.25
C GLN A 138 -0.51 9.95 9.92
N TYR A 139 -1.33 9.25 9.13
CA TYR A 139 -1.89 9.71 7.87
C TYR A 139 -3.39 9.44 7.85
N TYR A 140 -4.12 10.22 7.09
CA TYR A 140 -5.51 9.93 6.79
C TYR A 140 -5.69 9.77 5.28
N PHE A 141 -6.07 8.57 4.85
CA PHE A 141 -6.26 8.24 3.45
C PHE A 141 -7.74 8.23 3.07
N THR A 142 -8.01 8.69 1.88
CA THR A 142 -9.31 8.59 1.19
C THR A 142 -9.12 7.78 -0.10
N GLU A 143 -10.18 7.56 -0.84
CA GLU A 143 -10.10 6.98 -2.19
C GLU A 143 -9.27 7.83 -3.17
N ALA A 144 -9.12 9.13 -2.88
CA ALA A 144 -8.33 10.08 -3.66
C ALA A 144 -6.87 10.20 -3.18
N GLY A 145 -6.44 9.40 -2.20
CA GLY A 145 -5.11 9.42 -1.59
C GLY A 145 -5.07 10.08 -0.22
N ALA A 146 -3.87 10.33 0.29
CA ALA A 146 -3.64 11.02 1.55
C ALA A 146 -4.17 12.46 1.51
N VAL A 147 -4.78 12.87 2.60
CA VAL A 147 -5.20 14.28 2.75
C VAL A 147 -4.02 15.14 3.18
N THR A 148 -4.05 16.43 2.81
CA THR A 148 -3.04 17.44 3.16
C THR A 148 -3.72 18.71 3.67
N GLY A 149 -2.97 19.61 4.31
CA GLY A 149 -3.47 20.88 4.81
C GLY A 149 -4.44 20.73 5.98
N VAL A 150 -5.48 21.57 6.03
CA VAL A 150 -6.48 21.55 7.11
C VAL A 150 -7.69 20.75 6.67
N GLN A 151 -8.05 19.76 7.47
CA GLN A 151 -9.19 18.86 7.22
C GLN A 151 -10.06 18.73 8.46
N THR A 152 -11.35 18.51 8.25
CA THR A 152 -12.26 18.14 9.34
C THR A 152 -12.60 16.66 9.20
N ILE A 153 -12.16 15.87 10.17
CA ILE A 153 -12.37 14.41 10.19
C ILE A 153 -13.20 14.10 11.44
N ASP A 154 -14.34 13.49 11.26
CA ASP A 154 -15.30 13.16 12.34
C ASP A 154 -15.64 14.36 13.23
N GLY A 155 -15.78 15.55 12.62
CA GLY A 155 -16.07 16.80 13.32
C GLY A 155 -14.87 17.45 14.03
N VAL A 156 -13.69 16.88 13.94
CA VAL A 156 -12.45 17.39 14.53
C VAL A 156 -11.54 17.99 13.46
N VAL A 157 -11.05 19.21 13.70
CA VAL A 157 -10.08 19.85 12.80
C VAL A 157 -8.71 19.22 12.99
N CYS A 158 -8.17 18.65 11.92
CA CYS A 158 -6.83 18.05 11.86
C CYS A 158 -5.96 18.82 10.86
N ARG A 159 -4.68 18.89 11.11
CA ARG A 159 -3.71 19.55 10.24
C ARG A 159 -2.68 18.53 9.74
N PHE A 160 -2.40 18.58 8.44
CA PHE A 160 -1.48 17.69 7.76
C PHE A 160 -0.40 18.49 7.05
N GLU A 161 0.79 17.92 6.96
CA GLU A 161 1.90 18.42 6.16
C GLU A 161 1.64 18.19 4.66
N GLU A 162 2.48 18.76 3.80
CA GLU A 162 2.39 18.57 2.34
C GLU A 162 2.64 17.10 1.93
N ASP A 163 3.42 16.37 2.72
CA ASP A 163 3.67 14.93 2.52
C ASP A 163 2.51 14.04 3.00
N GLY A 164 1.42 14.63 3.49
CA GLY A 164 0.23 13.95 4.00
C GLY A 164 0.35 13.46 5.44
N ALA A 165 1.50 13.62 6.10
CA ALA A 165 1.62 13.27 7.51
C ALA A 165 0.86 14.25 8.41
N ALA A 166 0.23 13.74 9.46
CA ALA A 166 -0.39 14.60 10.46
C ALA A 166 0.66 15.48 11.14
N LYS A 167 0.41 16.78 11.16
CA LYS A 167 1.29 17.77 11.78
C LYS A 167 1.22 17.61 13.31
N THR A 168 2.37 17.64 13.98
CA THR A 168 2.43 17.47 15.44
C THR A 168 3.32 18.51 16.10
N GLY A 169 3.12 18.74 17.41
CA GLY A 169 3.93 19.64 18.18
C GLY A 169 3.47 21.12 18.07
N TRP A 170 4.39 22.04 18.35
CA TRP A 170 4.10 23.46 18.32
C TRP A 170 3.84 23.95 16.89
N TYR A 171 2.76 24.71 16.74
CA TYR A 171 2.32 25.28 15.48
C TYR A 171 1.87 26.71 15.69
N GLU A 172 2.14 27.61 14.75
CA GLU A 172 1.75 29.01 14.79
C GLU A 172 0.98 29.37 13.52
N GLU A 173 -0.19 30.00 13.69
CA GLU A 173 -1.04 30.44 12.61
C GLU A 173 -1.72 31.76 13.01
N ASN A 174 -1.65 32.77 12.13
CA ASN A 174 -2.27 34.09 12.34
C ASN A 174 -1.88 34.71 13.70
N GLY A 175 -0.62 34.56 14.13
CA GLY A 175 -0.11 35.11 15.39
C GLY A 175 -0.59 34.36 16.65
N SER A 176 -1.32 33.27 16.51
CA SER A 176 -1.73 32.38 17.61
C SER A 176 -0.90 31.12 17.61
N LYS A 177 -0.53 30.65 18.80
CA LYS A 177 0.21 29.38 18.99
C LYS A 177 -0.73 28.28 19.39
N TYR A 178 -0.47 27.09 18.85
CA TYR A 178 -1.18 25.85 19.10
C TYR A 178 -0.19 24.75 19.45
N TYR A 179 -0.67 23.72 20.11
CA TYR A 179 0.06 22.47 20.23
C TYR A 179 -0.77 21.36 19.63
N LEU A 180 -0.22 20.69 18.62
CA LEU A 180 -0.92 19.65 17.89
C LEU A 180 -0.54 18.27 18.41
N ALA A 181 -1.55 17.48 18.74
CA ALA A 181 -1.42 16.09 19.16
C ALA A 181 -1.14 15.17 17.96
N GLU A 182 -1.03 13.87 18.21
CA GLU A 182 -0.58 12.84 17.28
C GLU A 182 -1.32 12.84 15.92
N LYS A 183 -2.62 13.17 15.91
CA LYS A 183 -3.45 13.23 14.69
C LYS A 183 -3.57 14.65 14.09
N GLY A 184 -2.68 15.55 14.44
CA GLY A 184 -2.75 16.94 13.98
C GLY A 184 -3.89 17.74 14.62
N THR A 185 -4.45 17.24 15.71
CA THR A 185 -5.55 17.88 16.44
C THR A 185 -5.02 18.89 17.44
N PRO A 186 -5.58 20.10 17.55
CA PRO A 186 -5.18 21.05 18.59
C PRO A 186 -5.44 20.50 19.99
N ALA A 187 -4.48 20.67 20.89
CA ALA A 187 -4.69 20.48 22.31
C ALA A 187 -5.71 21.51 22.83
N ILE A 188 -6.57 21.11 23.76
CA ILE A 188 -7.58 21.95 24.41
C ILE A 188 -7.47 21.75 25.93
N GLY A 189 -7.57 22.86 26.69
CA GLY A 189 -7.45 22.82 28.13
C GLY A 189 -6.00 22.75 28.62
N LYS A 190 -5.78 22.14 29.79
CA LYS A 190 -4.46 22.08 30.43
C LYS A 190 -3.63 20.90 29.91
N HIS A 191 -2.48 21.20 29.34
CA HIS A 191 -1.55 20.22 28.78
C HIS A 191 -0.11 20.43 29.25
N LYS A 192 0.62 19.33 29.46
CA LYS A 192 2.05 19.36 29.80
C LYS A 192 2.88 19.11 28.54
N VAL A 193 3.71 20.10 28.15
CA VAL A 193 4.57 20.01 26.99
C VAL A 193 6.00 20.36 27.40
N GLY A 194 6.95 19.48 27.10
CA GLY A 194 8.38 19.72 27.41
C GLY A 194 8.63 20.00 28.89
N GLY A 195 7.84 19.38 29.80
CA GLY A 195 7.98 19.57 31.24
C GLY A 195 7.17 20.76 31.82
N ASN A 196 6.71 21.69 30.99
CA ASN A 196 5.92 22.86 31.38
C ASN A 196 4.45 22.64 31.16
N TRP A 197 3.58 23.30 31.99
CA TRP A 197 2.15 23.32 31.80
C TRP A 197 1.74 24.51 30.94
N TYR A 198 0.80 24.28 30.02
CA TYR A 198 0.16 25.26 29.16
C TYR A 198 -1.35 25.09 29.22
N TYR A 199 -2.07 26.14 28.90
CA TYR A 199 -3.51 26.09 28.73
C TYR A 199 -3.87 26.52 27.29
N PHE A 200 -4.76 25.78 26.67
CA PHE A 200 -5.28 26.08 25.34
C PHE A 200 -6.80 26.29 25.43
N ASP A 201 -7.32 27.30 24.79
CA ASP A 201 -8.75 27.62 24.77
C ASP A 201 -9.56 26.59 23.96
N SER A 202 -10.88 26.79 23.83
CA SER A 202 -11.77 25.92 23.06
C SER A 202 -11.42 25.83 21.58
N ASP A 203 -10.71 26.83 21.03
CA ASP A 203 -10.23 26.87 19.66
C ASP A 203 -8.83 26.26 19.53
N GLY A 204 -8.23 25.79 20.63
CA GLY A 204 -6.87 25.27 20.70
C GLY A 204 -5.77 26.32 20.74
N LYS A 205 -6.10 27.62 20.91
CA LYS A 205 -5.12 28.70 21.01
C LYS A 205 -4.45 28.70 22.36
N MET A 206 -3.12 28.82 22.38
CA MET A 206 -2.36 28.96 23.62
C MET A 206 -2.73 30.22 24.37
N ALA A 207 -3.17 30.08 25.61
CA ALA A 207 -3.53 31.18 26.48
C ALA A 207 -2.31 31.89 27.04
N THR A 208 -2.47 33.21 27.28
CA THR A 208 -1.50 34.07 27.98
C THR A 208 -2.25 35.00 28.93
N GLY A 209 -1.61 35.43 30.02
CA GLY A 209 -2.25 36.26 31.03
C GLY A 209 -3.13 35.44 31.98
N TRP A 210 -4.11 36.13 32.60
CA TRP A 210 -5.03 35.50 33.55
C TRP A 210 -6.11 34.71 32.83
N ILE A 211 -6.31 33.45 33.26
CA ILE A 211 -7.35 32.56 32.74
C ILE A 211 -8.16 31.96 33.90
N ASN A 212 -9.41 31.62 33.61
CA ASN A 212 -10.25 30.85 34.54
C ASN A 212 -10.45 29.47 33.89
N ALA A 213 -10.03 28.42 34.59
CA ALA A 213 -10.16 27.05 34.14
C ALA A 213 -10.78 26.20 35.25
N ASN A 214 -11.94 25.62 34.98
CA ASN A 214 -12.68 24.77 35.95
C ASN A 214 -12.98 25.45 37.29
N GLY A 215 -13.21 26.79 37.28
CA GLY A 215 -13.46 27.55 38.48
C GLY A 215 -12.21 28.03 39.23
N GLU A 216 -11.04 27.68 38.75
CA GLU A 216 -9.75 28.12 39.31
C GLU A 216 -9.11 29.18 38.41
N THR A 217 -8.53 30.20 39.05
CA THR A 217 -7.83 31.27 38.35
C THR A 217 -6.34 30.95 38.25
N HIS A 218 -5.80 30.91 37.01
CA HIS A 218 -4.40 30.65 36.74
C HIS A 218 -3.78 31.82 35.97
N TYR A 219 -2.46 31.96 36.00
CA TYR A 219 -1.71 32.89 35.23
C TYR A 219 -0.77 32.20 34.23
N CYS A 220 -0.90 32.53 32.94
CA CYS A 220 -0.02 32.07 31.89
C CYS A 220 0.95 33.21 31.51
N GLN A 221 2.24 32.95 31.51
CA GLN A 221 3.26 33.90 31.08
C GLN A 221 3.10 34.26 29.58
N LYS A 222 3.81 35.27 29.09
CA LYS A 222 3.81 35.65 27.65
C LYS A 222 4.25 34.47 26.73
N ASN A 223 5.07 33.55 27.20
CA ASN A 223 5.45 32.34 26.50
C ASN A 223 4.44 31.20 26.66
N GLY A 224 3.30 31.42 27.33
CA GLY A 224 2.23 30.46 27.57
C GLY A 224 2.42 29.54 28.78
N VAL A 225 3.62 29.54 29.42
CA VAL A 225 3.87 28.65 30.57
C VAL A 225 2.98 29.07 31.74
N MET A 226 2.19 28.14 32.27
CA MET A 226 1.41 28.34 33.46
C MET A 226 2.30 28.48 34.69
N VAL A 227 2.06 29.52 35.50
CA VAL A 227 2.70 29.68 36.80
C VAL A 227 1.92 28.82 37.79
N CYS A 228 2.54 27.76 38.30
CA CYS A 228 2.00 26.99 39.43
C CYS A 228 2.41 27.70 40.72
N CYS A 229 1.45 28.27 41.45
CA CYS A 229 1.72 28.64 42.85
C CYS A 229 1.99 27.35 43.64
N ALA A 230 3.25 27.14 44.03
CA ALA A 230 3.53 26.12 45.04
C ALA A 230 2.93 26.63 46.36
N TYR A 231 1.95 25.93 46.90
CA TYR A 231 1.50 26.04 48.30
C TYR A 231 2.37 25.14 49.17
#